data_5d8ed997b0afc903219651a8dad525d3
#
_entry.id   5d8ed997b0afc903219651a8dad525d3
#
_cell.length_a   1.000
_cell.length_b   1.000
_cell.length_c   1.000
_cell.angle_alpha   90.00
_cell.angle_beta   90.00
_cell.angle_gamma   90.00
#
_symmetry.space_group_name_H-M   'P 1'
#
loop_
_entity.id
_entity.type
_entity.pdbx_description
1 polymer ?
#
loop_
_entity_poly.entity_id
_entity_poly.type
_entity_poly.pdbx_seq_one_letter_code
_entity_poly.pdbx_strand_id
1 'polypeptide(L)'
;MEAPKQRNTKEENKQIKSGNGKDLWNPEEGDSEREKARKKHKKSHKDVDARWTKKRGENHYGYKNHVKADKKTKLIEKYHTTDASVHDSNVIEPLIDEEKDKGQDLFLDAGYESKEDVVKRKGMNPVISEKGHRNNPLTDEQKKNNRVKSKDRCRIEHIFGFIEGAMNGSFVLSIGMMRAKAANALTNLVYNIFRYAQICIYHPQLITCKG
;
A
#
# COMPACT_ATOMS: atom_id res chain seq x y z
N MET A 1 1.75 -4.04 5.45
CA MET A 1 2.31 -5.37 5.79
C MET A 1 3.58 -5.17 6.60
N GLU A 2 3.67 -5.82 7.75
CA GLU A 2 4.82 -5.69 8.64
C GLU A 2 5.95 -6.64 8.21
N ALA A 3 7.18 -6.13 8.22
CA ALA A 3 8.41 -6.91 8.08
C ALA A 3 8.98 -7.25 9.47
N PRO A 4 9.85 -8.25 9.59
CA PRO A 4 10.51 -8.57 10.85
C PRO A 4 11.23 -7.34 11.43
N LYS A 5 10.88 -6.96 12.65
CA LYS A 5 11.46 -5.80 13.34
C LYS A 5 12.95 -6.04 13.59
N GLN A 6 13.76 -5.04 13.28
CA GLN A 6 15.20 -5.12 13.34
C GLN A 6 15.75 -4.13 14.37
N ARG A 7 16.81 -4.56 15.09
CA ARG A 7 17.58 -3.68 15.97
C ARG A 7 18.80 -3.19 15.20
N ASN A 8 18.74 -1.94 14.74
CA ASN A 8 19.86 -1.25 14.08
C ASN A 8 20.42 -0.19 15.00
N THR A 9 21.71 0.15 14.86
CA THR A 9 22.30 1.32 15.52
C THR A 9 21.77 2.59 14.87
N LYS A 10 22.03 3.75 15.50
CA LYS A 10 21.64 5.05 14.93
C LYS A 10 22.36 5.32 13.60
N GLU A 11 23.63 4.94 13.52
CA GLU A 11 24.48 5.07 12.34
C GLU A 11 24.00 4.17 11.20
N GLU A 12 23.71 2.88 11.49
CA GLU A 12 23.10 1.95 10.53
C GLU A 12 21.79 2.51 9.96
N ASN A 13 20.91 3.02 10.84
CA ASN A 13 19.65 3.62 10.40
C ASN A 13 19.85 4.87 9.53
N LYS A 14 20.85 5.69 9.81
CA LYS A 14 21.19 6.87 9.00
C LYS A 14 21.65 6.45 7.59
N GLN A 15 22.52 5.46 7.49
CA GLN A 15 23.00 4.93 6.20
C GLN A 15 21.89 4.24 5.40
N ILE A 16 21.01 3.47 6.05
CA ILE A 16 19.84 2.88 5.42
C ILE A 16 18.91 3.96 4.84
N LYS A 17 18.68 5.05 5.60
CA LYS A 17 17.85 6.17 5.14
C LYS A 17 18.49 6.94 3.97
N SER A 18 19.79 7.04 3.93
CA SER A 18 20.55 7.72 2.83
C SER A 18 20.64 6.86 1.55
N GLY A 19 20.13 5.63 1.56
CA GLY A 19 20.17 4.73 0.40
C GLY A 19 21.38 3.79 0.36
N ASN A 20 22.35 3.94 1.27
CA ASN A 20 23.58 3.14 1.33
C ASN A 20 23.43 1.82 2.11
N GLY A 21 22.21 1.45 2.45
CA GLY A 21 21.94 0.26 3.27
C GLY A 21 22.38 -1.07 2.66
N LYS A 22 22.41 -1.18 1.33
CA LYS A 22 22.79 -2.42 0.64
C LYS A 22 24.26 -2.79 0.80
N ASP A 23 25.12 -1.77 0.95
CA ASP A 23 26.56 -1.94 1.05
C ASP A 23 27.08 -1.91 2.50
N LEU A 24 26.19 -1.58 3.44
CA LEU A 24 26.51 -1.34 4.85
C LEU A 24 27.25 -2.53 5.52
N TRP A 25 26.99 -3.73 5.08
CA TRP A 25 27.62 -4.95 5.61
C TRP A 25 28.39 -5.74 4.53
N ASN A 26 28.93 -5.06 3.54
CA ASN A 26 29.87 -5.69 2.63
C ASN A 26 31.20 -5.96 3.37
N PRO A 27 31.82 -7.13 3.18
CA PRO A 27 33.17 -7.38 3.69
C PRO A 27 34.18 -6.42 3.08
N GLU A 28 35.13 -5.98 3.86
CA GLU A 28 36.23 -5.09 3.43
C GLU A 28 37.56 -5.86 3.43
N GLU A 29 38.51 -5.36 2.62
CA GLU A 29 39.89 -5.85 2.68
C GLU A 29 40.50 -5.52 4.05
N GLY A 30 40.85 -6.49 4.83
CA GLY A 30 41.37 -6.30 6.20
C GLY A 30 40.42 -6.76 7.30
N ASP A 31 39.17 -7.06 6.97
CA ASP A 31 38.26 -7.71 7.92
C ASP A 31 38.79 -9.09 8.33
N SER A 32 38.78 -9.38 9.61
CA SER A 32 39.00 -10.75 10.10
C SER A 32 37.90 -11.71 9.59
N GLU A 33 38.19 -12.99 9.52
CA GLU A 33 37.17 -14.01 9.08
C GLU A 33 35.93 -13.97 9.98
N ARG A 34 36.07 -13.67 11.25
CA ARG A 34 34.94 -13.52 12.20
C ARG A 34 34.09 -12.28 11.86
N GLU A 35 34.69 -11.17 11.46
CA GLU A 35 34.00 -9.95 11.05
C GLU A 35 33.31 -10.13 9.72
N LYS A 36 33.95 -10.77 8.75
CA LYS A 36 33.32 -11.15 7.47
C LYS A 36 32.09 -12.01 7.69
N ALA A 37 32.19 -13.04 8.52
CA ALA A 37 31.05 -13.90 8.87
C ALA A 37 29.92 -13.11 9.55
N ARG A 38 30.23 -12.18 10.48
CA ARG A 38 29.25 -11.32 11.14
C ARG A 38 28.58 -10.35 10.17
N LYS A 39 29.34 -9.70 9.28
CA LYS A 39 28.79 -8.82 8.23
C LYS A 39 27.87 -9.60 7.29
N LYS A 40 28.28 -10.77 6.84
CA LYS A 40 27.47 -11.67 6.00
C LYS A 40 26.18 -12.08 6.69
N HIS A 41 26.22 -12.46 7.96
CA HIS A 41 25.03 -12.81 8.74
C HIS A 41 24.07 -11.60 8.86
N LYS A 42 24.58 -10.41 9.20
CA LYS A 42 23.75 -9.19 9.26
C LYS A 42 23.09 -8.91 7.90
N LYS A 43 23.86 -8.97 6.81
CA LYS A 43 23.35 -8.73 5.45
C LYS A 43 22.22 -9.68 5.05
N SER A 44 22.27 -10.94 5.48
CA SER A 44 21.25 -11.94 5.15
C SER A 44 19.98 -11.86 6.01
N HIS A 45 20.04 -11.20 7.17
CA HIS A 45 18.91 -11.15 8.13
C HIS A 45 18.31 -9.76 8.31
N LYS A 46 18.93 -8.71 7.76
CA LYS A 46 18.43 -7.34 7.89
C LYS A 46 17.79 -6.85 6.59
N ASP A 47 16.58 -6.36 6.70
CA ASP A 47 15.86 -5.76 5.58
C ASP A 47 16.21 -4.26 5.48
N VAL A 48 16.97 -3.90 4.44
CA VAL A 48 17.38 -2.52 4.18
C VAL A 48 16.40 -1.73 3.33
N ASP A 49 15.40 -2.40 2.77
CA ASP A 49 14.38 -1.78 1.93
C ASP A 49 13.12 -1.40 2.72
N ALA A 50 12.83 -2.12 3.81
CA ALA A 50 11.71 -1.79 4.70
C ALA A 50 11.96 -0.49 5.48
N ARG A 51 10.89 0.24 5.81
CA ARG A 51 10.94 1.52 6.53
C ARG A 51 9.93 1.57 7.66
N TRP A 52 10.20 2.49 8.59
CA TRP A 52 9.28 2.81 9.67
C TRP A 52 8.23 3.82 9.22
N THR A 53 7.01 3.59 9.65
CA THR A 53 5.91 4.56 9.57
C THR A 53 5.16 4.59 10.90
N LYS A 54 4.49 5.69 11.19
CA LYS A 54 3.65 5.83 12.39
C LYS A 54 2.19 5.96 11.97
N LYS A 55 1.32 5.09 12.50
CA LYS A 55 -0.12 5.12 12.24
C LYS A 55 -0.86 5.01 13.58
N ARG A 56 -1.77 5.94 13.86
CA ARG A 56 -2.57 5.98 15.10
C ARG A 56 -1.75 5.87 16.39
N GLY A 57 -0.54 6.43 16.41
CA GLY A 57 0.36 6.38 17.57
C GLY A 57 1.31 5.17 17.59
N GLU A 58 1.04 4.13 16.83
CA GLU A 58 1.87 2.92 16.74
C GLU A 58 2.92 3.00 15.63
N ASN A 59 4.08 2.40 15.90
CA ASN A 59 5.18 2.33 14.95
C ASN A 59 5.12 0.99 14.20
N HIS A 60 5.05 1.06 12.87
CA HIS A 60 5.05 -0.08 11.97
C HIS A 60 6.33 -0.08 11.13
N TYR A 61 6.94 -1.25 10.96
CA TYR A 61 8.12 -1.44 10.12
C TYR A 61 7.80 -2.39 8.99
N GLY A 62 8.00 -1.98 7.74
CA GLY A 62 7.71 -2.87 6.62
C GLY A 62 7.40 -2.15 5.32
N TYR A 63 6.34 -2.61 4.67
CA TYR A 63 5.91 -2.21 3.32
C TYR A 63 4.43 -1.85 3.29
N LYS A 64 4.05 -1.06 2.29
CA LYS A 64 2.65 -0.76 1.97
C LYS A 64 2.24 -1.43 0.68
N ASN A 65 1.02 -1.96 0.66
CA ASN A 65 0.32 -2.43 -0.53
C ASN A 65 -0.74 -1.40 -0.88
N HIS A 66 -0.50 -0.62 -1.92
CA HIS A 66 -1.46 0.34 -2.45
C HIS A 66 -2.28 -0.36 -3.52
N VAL A 67 -3.60 -0.33 -3.39
CA VAL A 67 -4.49 -1.02 -4.32
C VAL A 67 -5.54 -0.08 -4.90
N LYS A 68 -5.85 -0.28 -6.18
CA LYS A 68 -7.05 0.23 -6.85
C LYS A 68 -7.98 -0.95 -7.10
N ALA A 69 -9.24 -0.82 -6.72
CA ALA A 69 -10.23 -1.86 -6.86
C ALA A 69 -11.52 -1.35 -7.49
N ASP A 70 -12.19 -2.21 -8.24
CA ASP A 70 -13.50 -1.92 -8.79
C ASP A 70 -14.55 -1.75 -7.69
N LYS A 71 -15.33 -0.71 -7.81
CA LYS A 71 -16.36 -0.31 -6.86
C LYS A 71 -17.45 -1.38 -6.67
N LYS A 72 -17.86 -2.08 -7.73
CA LYS A 72 -18.98 -3.04 -7.72
C LYS A 72 -18.52 -4.43 -7.30
N THR A 73 -17.50 -4.93 -7.93
CA THR A 73 -16.98 -6.28 -7.72
C THR A 73 -16.06 -6.38 -6.52
N LYS A 74 -15.40 -5.29 -6.12
CA LYS A 74 -14.30 -5.24 -5.15
C LYS A 74 -13.07 -6.06 -5.59
N LEU A 75 -12.92 -6.34 -6.88
CA LEU A 75 -11.71 -6.96 -7.41
C LEU A 75 -10.60 -5.92 -7.47
N ILE A 76 -9.40 -6.31 -7.07
CA ILE A 76 -8.19 -5.48 -7.20
C ILE A 76 -7.79 -5.46 -8.67
N GLU A 77 -7.82 -4.30 -9.30
CA GLU A 77 -7.46 -4.10 -10.70
C GLU A 77 -5.99 -3.76 -10.88
N LYS A 78 -5.45 -2.95 -9.96
CA LYS A 78 -4.08 -2.51 -10.01
C LYS A 78 -3.53 -2.36 -8.60
N TYR A 79 -2.25 -2.63 -8.41
CA TYR A 79 -1.59 -2.45 -7.12
C TYR A 79 -0.15 -1.96 -7.31
N HIS A 80 0.37 -1.32 -6.27
CA HIS A 80 1.76 -0.88 -6.19
C HIS A 80 2.30 -1.11 -4.79
N THR A 81 3.54 -1.60 -4.70
CA THR A 81 4.20 -1.87 -3.42
C THR A 81 5.31 -0.86 -3.17
N THR A 82 5.30 -0.23 -2.00
CA THR A 82 6.36 0.68 -1.55
C THR A 82 6.86 0.28 -0.17
N ASP A 83 7.94 0.89 0.28
CA ASP A 83 8.26 0.87 1.69
C ASP A 83 7.20 1.65 2.51
N ALA A 84 7.14 1.39 3.80
CA ALA A 84 6.08 1.95 4.64
C ALA A 84 6.18 3.46 4.88
N SER A 85 7.31 4.10 4.59
CA SER A 85 7.48 5.56 4.78
C SER A 85 6.86 6.39 3.67
N VAL A 86 6.59 5.81 2.51
CA VAL A 86 5.97 6.52 1.38
C VAL A 86 4.53 6.88 1.73
N HIS A 87 4.16 8.15 1.52
CA HIS A 87 2.78 8.59 1.74
C HIS A 87 1.87 8.10 0.61
N ASP A 88 0.66 7.67 0.96
CA ASP A 88 -0.27 7.03 0.02
C ASP A 88 -0.63 7.94 -1.16
N SER A 89 -0.73 9.26 -0.95
CA SER A 89 -1.01 10.23 -2.00
C SER A 89 0.09 10.34 -3.07
N ASN A 90 1.32 9.90 -2.79
CA ASN A 90 2.42 9.92 -3.74
C ASN A 90 2.41 8.73 -4.71
N VAL A 91 1.50 7.78 -4.51
CA VAL A 91 1.45 6.52 -5.27
C VAL A 91 0.19 6.42 -6.14
N ILE A 92 -0.50 7.54 -6.37
CA ILE A 92 -1.74 7.54 -7.16
C ILE A 92 -1.49 7.30 -8.66
N GLU A 93 -0.43 7.89 -9.21
CA GLU A 93 -0.14 7.78 -10.65
C GLU A 93 0.05 6.34 -11.15
N PRO A 94 0.88 5.49 -10.51
CA PRO A 94 1.05 4.11 -10.94
C PRO A 94 -0.20 3.24 -10.78
N LEU A 95 -1.22 3.69 -10.05
CA LEU A 95 -2.49 2.96 -9.86
C LEU A 95 -3.52 3.27 -10.95
N ILE A 96 -3.35 4.34 -11.74
CA ILE A 96 -4.25 4.71 -12.82
C ILE A 96 -3.79 4.09 -14.12
N ASP A 97 -4.73 3.59 -14.91
CA ASP A 97 -4.54 3.11 -16.28
C ASP A 97 -5.29 4.07 -17.22
N GLU A 98 -4.54 4.91 -17.94
CA GLU A 98 -5.10 6.02 -18.74
C GLU A 98 -6.08 5.55 -19.82
N GLU A 99 -5.93 4.34 -20.33
CA GLU A 99 -6.82 3.80 -21.36
C GLU A 99 -8.10 3.20 -20.75
N LYS A 100 -7.94 2.38 -19.71
CA LYS A 100 -9.06 1.63 -19.10
C LYS A 100 -9.90 2.47 -18.16
N ASP A 101 -9.28 3.42 -17.45
CA ASP A 101 -9.91 4.20 -16.40
C ASP A 101 -10.52 5.52 -16.89
N LYS A 102 -10.32 5.87 -18.17
CA LYS A 102 -10.75 7.15 -18.74
C LYS A 102 -12.23 7.42 -18.51
N GLY A 103 -12.54 8.57 -17.93
CA GLY A 103 -13.90 9.01 -17.63
C GLY A 103 -14.56 8.34 -16.42
N GLN A 104 -13.85 7.44 -15.73
CA GLN A 104 -14.39 6.79 -14.53
C GLN A 104 -14.14 7.65 -13.27
N ASP A 105 -14.98 7.45 -12.26
CA ASP A 105 -14.84 8.09 -10.95
C ASP A 105 -13.80 7.38 -10.09
N LEU A 106 -12.88 8.14 -9.49
CA LEU A 106 -11.90 7.66 -8.53
C LEU A 106 -12.22 8.19 -7.13
N PHE A 107 -12.67 7.32 -6.24
CA PHE A 107 -13.02 7.67 -4.86
C PHE A 107 -11.78 7.69 -3.98
N LEU A 108 -11.49 8.86 -3.39
CA LEU A 108 -10.27 9.12 -2.62
C LEU A 108 -10.60 9.71 -1.24
N ASP A 109 -9.69 9.51 -0.30
CA ASP A 109 -9.75 10.16 1.01
C ASP A 109 -9.33 11.64 0.91
N ALA A 110 -9.70 12.43 1.90
CA ALA A 110 -9.33 13.85 2.02
C ALA A 110 -7.81 14.10 1.99
N GLY A 111 -7.00 13.11 2.33
CA GLY A 111 -5.54 13.16 2.21
C GLY A 111 -5.00 13.28 0.78
N TYR A 112 -5.85 13.08 -0.24
CA TYR A 112 -5.50 13.16 -1.67
C TYR A 112 -5.91 14.49 -2.32
N GLU A 113 -6.40 15.47 -1.58
CA GLU A 113 -6.86 16.77 -2.12
C GLU A 113 -5.80 17.44 -3.01
N SER A 114 -4.52 17.42 -2.59
CA SER A 114 -3.39 17.96 -3.38
C SER A 114 -3.07 17.21 -4.67
N LYS A 115 -3.74 16.08 -4.95
CA LYS A 115 -3.52 15.22 -6.13
C LYS A 115 -4.69 15.24 -7.11
N GLU A 116 -5.66 16.09 -6.89
CA GLU A 116 -6.84 16.22 -7.77
C GLU A 116 -6.45 16.47 -9.22
N ASP A 117 -5.52 17.40 -9.45
CA ASP A 117 -5.04 17.73 -10.80
C ASP A 117 -4.32 16.57 -11.49
N VAL A 118 -3.62 15.73 -10.71
CA VAL A 118 -2.95 14.53 -11.24
C VAL A 118 -3.99 13.52 -11.74
N VAL A 119 -5.07 13.30 -10.99
CA VAL A 119 -6.15 12.39 -11.36
C VAL A 119 -6.88 12.89 -12.61
N LYS A 120 -7.22 14.19 -12.68
CA LYS A 120 -7.85 14.81 -13.84
C LYS A 120 -6.98 14.70 -15.10
N ARG A 121 -5.68 14.96 -14.96
CA ARG A 121 -4.71 14.87 -16.08
C ARG A 121 -4.61 13.44 -16.63
N LYS A 122 -4.80 12.43 -15.76
CA LYS A 122 -4.85 11.01 -16.15
C LYS A 122 -6.22 10.58 -16.69
N GLY A 123 -7.16 11.51 -16.87
CA GLY A 123 -8.46 11.27 -17.49
C GLY A 123 -9.53 10.67 -16.60
N MET A 124 -9.31 10.59 -15.27
CA MET A 124 -10.32 10.15 -14.31
C MET A 124 -11.01 11.34 -13.62
N ASN A 125 -12.19 11.09 -13.06
CA ASN A 125 -12.93 12.06 -12.26
C ASN A 125 -12.61 11.86 -10.77
N PRO A 126 -11.90 12.79 -10.09
CA PRO A 126 -11.61 12.64 -8.67
C PRO A 126 -12.86 12.90 -7.82
N VAL A 127 -13.23 11.93 -6.98
CA VAL A 127 -14.30 12.04 -5.98
C VAL A 127 -13.65 12.03 -4.60
N ILE A 128 -13.18 13.20 -4.17
CA ILE A 128 -12.41 13.37 -2.92
C ILE A 128 -13.37 13.78 -1.79
N SER A 129 -13.16 13.21 -0.60
CA SER A 129 -13.87 13.64 0.61
C SER A 129 -13.34 14.99 1.08
N GLU A 130 -14.24 15.90 1.43
CA GLU A 130 -13.89 17.23 1.91
C GLU A 130 -13.33 17.16 3.34
N LYS A 131 -12.34 18.01 3.63
CA LYS A 131 -11.70 18.08 4.94
C LYS A 131 -12.08 19.35 5.68
N GLY A 132 -12.58 19.19 6.90
CA GLY A 132 -12.77 20.34 7.79
C GLY A 132 -11.44 20.78 8.42
N HIS A 133 -11.31 22.07 8.69
CA HIS A 133 -10.19 22.68 9.40
C HIS A 133 -10.66 23.26 10.74
N ARG A 134 -9.72 23.51 11.66
CA ARG A 134 -10.03 24.00 13.01
C ARG A 134 -10.88 25.29 13.02
N ASN A 135 -10.63 26.19 12.06
CA ASN A 135 -11.33 27.46 11.94
C ASN A 135 -12.43 27.46 10.85
N ASN A 136 -12.61 26.37 10.13
CA ASN A 136 -13.62 26.18 9.10
C ASN A 136 -14.12 24.74 9.13
N PRO A 137 -15.01 24.38 10.08
CA PRO A 137 -15.57 23.05 10.17
C PRO A 137 -16.46 22.76 8.96
N LEU A 138 -16.62 21.48 8.62
CA LEU A 138 -17.52 21.05 7.55
C LEU A 138 -18.95 21.48 7.82
N THR A 139 -19.62 22.00 6.79
CA THR A 139 -21.06 22.26 6.81
C THR A 139 -21.85 20.94 6.87
N ASP A 140 -23.12 21.01 7.23
CA ASP A 140 -23.95 19.80 7.31
C ASP A 140 -24.20 19.16 5.93
N GLU A 141 -24.23 20.00 4.89
CA GLU A 141 -24.28 19.51 3.50
C GLU A 141 -23.01 18.76 3.12
N GLN A 142 -21.84 19.33 3.40
CA GLN A 142 -20.54 18.66 3.18
C GLN A 142 -20.42 17.34 3.96
N LYS A 143 -20.92 17.30 5.20
CA LYS A 143 -20.97 16.05 5.99
C LYS A 143 -21.87 15.00 5.33
N LYS A 144 -23.04 15.41 4.80
CA LYS A 144 -23.93 14.49 4.06
C LYS A 144 -23.27 13.95 2.80
N ASN A 145 -22.64 14.82 2.01
CA ASN A 145 -21.89 14.44 0.79
C ASN A 145 -20.74 13.49 1.12
N ASN A 146 -19.96 13.78 2.16
CA ASN A 146 -18.89 12.89 2.62
C ASN A 146 -19.41 11.52 3.06
N ARG A 147 -20.60 11.45 3.69
CA ARG A 147 -21.22 10.17 4.05
C ARG A 147 -21.57 9.33 2.83
N VAL A 148 -22.01 9.95 1.73
CA VAL A 148 -22.26 9.26 0.46
C VAL A 148 -20.94 8.77 -0.15
N LYS A 149 -19.94 9.63 -0.28
CA LYS A 149 -18.59 9.30 -0.79
C LYS A 149 -17.93 8.18 0.03
N SER A 150 -18.09 8.20 1.35
CA SER A 150 -17.54 7.22 2.28
C SER A 150 -18.09 5.81 2.08
N LYS A 151 -19.35 5.65 1.65
CA LYS A 151 -19.94 4.32 1.38
C LYS A 151 -19.18 3.55 0.29
N ASP A 152 -18.70 4.25 -0.72
CA ASP A 152 -17.94 3.64 -1.79
C ASP A 152 -16.47 3.45 -1.40
N ARG A 153 -15.89 4.41 -0.71
CA ARG A 153 -14.52 4.35 -0.22
C ARG A 153 -14.28 3.21 0.77
N CYS A 154 -15.21 2.95 1.69
CA CYS A 154 -15.06 1.89 2.70
C CYS A 154 -14.93 0.47 2.10
N ARG A 155 -15.22 0.28 0.81
CA ARG A 155 -15.04 -1.00 0.13
C ARG A 155 -13.59 -1.46 0.12
N ILE A 156 -12.63 -0.53 0.07
CA ILE A 156 -11.20 -0.82 0.21
C ILE A 156 -10.88 -1.36 1.61
N GLU A 157 -11.52 -0.84 2.64
CA GLU A 157 -11.34 -1.33 4.02
C GLU A 157 -11.77 -2.80 4.17
N HIS A 158 -12.83 -3.21 3.46
CA HIS A 158 -13.25 -4.61 3.42
C HIS A 158 -12.20 -5.51 2.72
N ILE A 159 -11.52 -5.02 1.68
CA ILE A 159 -10.46 -5.76 1.00
C ILE A 159 -9.32 -6.02 1.97
N PHE A 160 -8.82 -4.97 2.61
CA PHE A 160 -7.74 -5.11 3.59
C PHE A 160 -8.16 -5.92 4.82
N GLY A 161 -9.40 -5.73 5.31
CA GLY A 161 -9.93 -6.53 6.41
C GLY A 161 -9.97 -8.04 6.11
N PHE A 162 -10.29 -8.44 4.88
CA PHE A 162 -10.23 -9.82 4.45
C PHE A 162 -8.79 -10.33 4.34
N ILE A 163 -7.90 -9.54 3.71
CA ILE A 163 -6.48 -9.88 3.57
C ILE A 163 -5.81 -10.03 4.95
N GLU A 164 -6.06 -9.11 5.86
CA GLU A 164 -5.45 -9.11 7.20
C GLU A 164 -6.04 -10.20 8.10
N GLY A 165 -7.36 -10.39 8.06
CA GLY A 165 -8.07 -11.36 8.89
C GLY A 165 -8.03 -12.79 8.34
N ALA A 166 -8.78 -13.04 7.26
CA ALA A 166 -8.95 -14.40 6.73
C ALA A 166 -7.70 -14.99 6.08
N MET A 167 -6.85 -14.13 5.48
CA MET A 167 -5.64 -14.60 4.77
C MET A 167 -4.36 -14.44 5.61
N ASN A 168 -4.43 -13.85 6.81
CA ASN A 168 -3.26 -13.52 7.64
C ASN A 168 -2.17 -12.76 6.86
N GLY A 169 -2.58 -11.88 5.93
CA GLY A 169 -1.73 -11.17 4.98
C GLY A 169 -1.04 -9.92 5.54
N SER A 170 -1.02 -9.74 6.87
CA SER A 170 -0.41 -8.58 7.52
C SER A 170 1.12 -8.59 7.55
N PHE A 171 1.73 -9.73 7.28
CA PHE A 171 3.17 -9.92 7.45
C PHE A 171 3.88 -10.31 6.17
N VAL A 172 5.09 -9.77 5.96
CA VAL A 172 6.06 -10.20 4.95
C VAL A 172 7.23 -10.83 5.68
N LEU A 173 7.32 -12.16 5.64
CA LEU A 173 8.39 -12.91 6.32
C LEU A 173 9.73 -12.90 5.56
N SER A 174 9.72 -12.47 4.31
CA SER A 174 10.90 -12.41 3.45
C SER A 174 11.55 -11.02 3.48
N ILE A 175 12.84 -10.97 3.19
CA ILE A 175 13.67 -9.76 3.22
C ILE A 175 13.80 -9.17 1.81
N GLY A 176 13.65 -7.85 1.71
CA GLY A 176 13.89 -7.05 0.53
C GLY A 176 12.67 -6.78 -0.33
N MET A 177 12.70 -5.63 -1.02
CA MET A 177 11.59 -5.09 -1.83
C MET A 177 11.10 -6.06 -2.89
N MET A 178 11.99 -6.80 -3.56
CA MET A 178 11.59 -7.74 -4.62
C MET A 178 10.68 -8.84 -4.07
N ARG A 179 11.04 -9.42 -2.92
CA ARG A 179 10.25 -10.47 -2.28
C ARG A 179 8.96 -9.90 -1.68
N ALA A 180 9.00 -8.69 -1.14
CA ALA A 180 7.80 -7.98 -0.67
C ALA A 180 6.81 -7.72 -1.81
N LYS A 181 7.30 -7.31 -2.99
CA LYS A 181 6.46 -7.17 -4.19
C LYS A 181 5.83 -8.49 -4.61
N ALA A 182 6.60 -9.58 -4.62
CA ALA A 182 6.09 -10.91 -4.95
C ALA A 182 5.04 -11.38 -3.94
N ALA A 183 5.27 -11.19 -2.64
CA ALA A 183 4.31 -11.52 -1.59
C ALA A 183 3.00 -10.74 -1.76
N ASN A 184 3.07 -9.42 -2.01
CA ASN A 184 1.89 -8.60 -2.28
C ASN A 184 1.14 -9.05 -3.54
N ALA A 185 1.88 -9.38 -4.62
CA ALA A 185 1.29 -9.88 -5.85
C ALA A 185 0.47 -11.16 -5.61
N LEU A 186 1.06 -12.13 -4.92
CA LEU A 186 0.38 -13.38 -4.57
C LEU A 186 -0.81 -13.15 -3.65
N THR A 187 -0.68 -12.30 -2.64
CA THR A 187 -1.77 -11.95 -1.71
C THR A 187 -2.95 -11.33 -2.48
N ASN A 188 -2.68 -10.37 -3.35
CA ASN A 188 -3.72 -9.71 -4.14
C ASN A 188 -4.39 -10.67 -5.14
N LEU A 189 -3.61 -11.57 -5.77
CA LEU A 189 -4.13 -12.60 -6.65
C LEU A 189 -5.05 -13.58 -5.90
N VAL A 190 -4.61 -14.10 -4.75
CA VAL A 190 -5.41 -15.01 -3.92
C VAL A 190 -6.68 -14.33 -3.44
N TYR A 191 -6.60 -13.06 -2.99
CA TYR A 191 -7.79 -12.26 -2.67
C TYR A 191 -8.76 -12.21 -3.85
N ASN A 192 -8.28 -11.90 -5.05
CA ASN A 192 -9.13 -11.82 -6.24
C ASN A 192 -9.78 -13.17 -6.57
N ILE A 193 -9.09 -14.29 -6.41
CA ILE A 193 -9.65 -15.63 -6.61
C ILE A 193 -10.78 -15.88 -5.61
N PHE A 194 -10.57 -15.63 -4.33
CA PHE A 194 -11.62 -15.76 -3.31
C PHE A 194 -12.81 -14.84 -3.60
N ARG A 195 -12.53 -13.59 -3.96
CA ARG A 195 -13.59 -12.63 -4.27
C ARG A 195 -14.37 -13.02 -5.52
N TYR A 196 -13.70 -13.49 -6.56
CA TYR A 196 -14.34 -13.98 -7.77
C TYR A 196 -15.23 -15.20 -7.47
N ALA A 197 -14.76 -16.18 -6.71
CA ALA A 197 -15.57 -17.32 -6.30
C ALA A 197 -16.84 -16.90 -5.52
N GLN A 198 -16.73 -15.93 -4.59
CA GLN A 198 -17.87 -15.36 -3.88
C GLN A 198 -18.87 -14.70 -4.85
N ILE A 199 -18.36 -13.96 -5.84
CA ILE A 199 -19.24 -13.31 -6.83
C ILE A 199 -19.99 -14.38 -7.65
N CYS A 200 -19.32 -15.42 -8.11
CA CYS A 200 -19.95 -16.52 -8.86
C CYS A 200 -21.09 -17.17 -8.07
N ILE A 201 -20.93 -17.34 -6.76
CA ILE A 201 -21.91 -18.01 -5.89
C ILE A 201 -23.08 -17.08 -5.53
N TYR A 202 -22.77 -15.85 -5.08
CA TYR A 202 -23.76 -14.99 -4.43
C TYR A 202 -24.24 -13.82 -5.29
N HIS A 203 -23.48 -13.45 -6.33
CA HIS A 203 -23.76 -12.27 -7.17
C HIS A 203 -23.41 -12.49 -8.66
N PRO A 204 -23.87 -13.60 -9.27
CA PRO A 204 -23.45 -13.95 -10.64
C PRO A 204 -23.77 -12.85 -11.66
N GLN A 205 -24.79 -12.02 -11.38
CA GLN A 205 -25.16 -10.87 -12.22
C GLN A 205 -24.05 -9.81 -12.33
N LEU A 206 -23.04 -9.80 -11.47
CA LEU A 206 -21.91 -8.87 -11.55
C LEU A 206 -20.83 -9.32 -12.54
N ILE A 207 -20.86 -10.58 -12.95
CA ILE A 207 -19.86 -11.20 -13.85
C ILE A 207 -20.43 -11.39 -15.26
N THR A 208 -21.77 -11.49 -15.39
CA THR A 208 -22.40 -11.55 -16.71
C THR A 208 -22.03 -10.30 -17.46
N CYS A 209 -21.01 -10.43 -18.30
CA CYS A 209 -20.55 -9.41 -19.20
C CYS A 209 -21.71 -8.92 -20.05
N LYS A 210 -21.81 -7.62 -20.16
CA LYS A 210 -22.51 -7.03 -21.27
C LYS A 210 -21.87 -7.57 -22.55
N GLY A 211 -22.57 -8.50 -23.22
CA GLY A 211 -22.27 -8.81 -24.60
C GLY A 211 -22.48 -7.58 -25.47
#